data_41a8d0aeb0e71ce752b6d875897030fd
#
_entry.id   41a8d0aeb0e71ce752b6d875897030fd
#
_cell.length_a   1.000
_cell.length_b   1.000
_cell.length_c   1.000
_cell.angle_alpha   90.00
_cell.angle_beta   90.00
_cell.angle_gamma   90.00
#
_symmetry.space_group_name_H-M   'P 1'
#
loop_
_entity.id
_entity.type
_entity.pdbx_description
1 polymer ?
#
loop_
_entity_poly.entity_id
_entity_poly.type
_entity_poly.pdbx_seq_one_letter_code
_entity_poly.pdbx_strand_id
1 'polypeptide(L)'
;MDADIFQNLRLELRRGCLILAVLAHLKTEQYGYTLRKALADLGLAIDESTLYPLLRRLESQGLLVSEWREQDKRNKRFYRLSRDGAETLQQLEAEWQGLNASMNRIL
;
A
#
# COMPACT_ATOMS: atom_id res chain seq x y z
N MET A 1 -4.27 16.15 -25.65
CA MET A 1 -4.45 14.81 -25.08
C MET A 1 -5.66 14.82 -24.17
N ASP A 2 -6.46 13.75 -24.20
CA ASP A 2 -7.62 13.60 -23.32
C ASP A 2 -7.13 13.44 -21.87
N ALA A 3 -7.63 14.31 -20.98
CA ALA A 3 -7.29 14.26 -19.57
C ALA A 3 -7.68 12.93 -18.91
N ASP A 4 -8.79 12.31 -19.36
CA ASP A 4 -9.26 11.03 -18.83
C ASP A 4 -8.30 9.89 -19.18
N ILE A 5 -7.72 9.90 -20.38
CA ILE A 5 -6.73 8.90 -20.79
C ILE A 5 -5.50 8.99 -19.87
N PHE A 6 -4.98 10.19 -19.66
CA PHE A 6 -3.83 10.37 -18.78
C PHE A 6 -4.13 9.94 -17.36
N GLN A 7 -5.28 10.34 -16.81
CA GLN A 7 -5.64 9.97 -15.43
C GLN A 7 -5.76 8.47 -15.26
N ASN A 8 -6.33 7.78 -16.22
CA ASN A 8 -6.47 6.33 -16.17
C ASN A 8 -5.10 5.64 -16.20
N LEU A 9 -4.21 6.08 -17.07
CA LEU A 9 -2.85 5.53 -17.15
C LEU A 9 -2.05 5.85 -15.90
N ARG A 10 -2.23 7.05 -15.33
CA ARG A 10 -1.60 7.45 -14.07
C ARG A 10 -2.01 6.52 -12.93
N LEU A 11 -3.30 6.19 -12.84
CA LEU A 11 -3.80 5.28 -11.81
C LEU A 11 -3.24 3.87 -11.98
N GLU A 12 -3.13 3.39 -13.22
CA GLU A 12 -2.50 2.09 -13.48
C GLU A 12 -1.05 2.09 -13.06
N LEU A 13 -0.31 3.13 -13.42
CA LEU A 13 1.10 3.26 -13.04
C LEU A 13 1.29 3.24 -11.53
N ARG A 14 0.39 3.87 -10.78
CA ARG A 14 0.49 3.98 -9.33
C ARG A 14 0.06 2.72 -8.58
N ARG A 15 -0.75 1.87 -9.20
CA ARG A 15 -1.39 0.73 -8.51
C ARG A 15 -0.38 -0.20 -7.84
N GLY A 16 0.63 -0.65 -8.56
CA GLY A 16 1.66 -1.52 -8.01
C GLY A 16 2.48 -0.83 -6.92
N CYS A 17 2.78 0.45 -7.12
CA CYS A 17 3.51 1.25 -6.13
C CYS A 17 2.72 1.37 -4.82
N LEU A 18 1.39 1.51 -4.89
CA LEU A 18 0.55 1.58 -3.70
C LEU A 18 0.58 0.28 -2.91
N ILE A 19 0.53 -0.86 -3.59
CA ILE A 19 0.63 -2.17 -2.93
C ILE A 19 1.96 -2.27 -2.17
N LEU A 20 3.06 -1.95 -2.83
CA LEU A 20 4.40 -2.00 -2.24
C LEU A 20 4.50 -1.04 -1.05
N ALA A 21 4.01 0.19 -1.19
CA ALA A 21 4.07 1.20 -0.15
C ALA A 21 3.24 0.82 1.08
N VAL A 22 2.05 0.26 0.88
CA VAL A 22 1.18 -0.20 1.98
C VAL A 22 1.85 -1.32 2.74
N LEU A 23 2.39 -2.32 2.05
CA LEU A 23 3.10 -3.41 2.71
C LEU A 23 4.31 -2.89 3.49
N ALA A 24 5.08 -1.99 2.89
CA ALA A 24 6.27 -1.43 3.55
C ALA A 24 5.92 -0.68 4.82
N HIS A 25 4.86 0.13 4.79
CA HIS A 25 4.44 0.90 5.97
C HIS A 25 3.83 0.03 7.07
N LEU A 26 3.34 -1.15 6.74
CA LEU A 26 2.77 -2.07 7.72
C LEU A 26 3.79 -3.02 8.35
N LYS A 27 5.08 -2.78 8.14
CA LYS A 27 6.13 -3.32 9.01
C LYS A 27 5.90 -2.87 10.45
N THR A 28 5.34 -1.67 10.62
CA THR A 28 4.88 -1.14 11.89
C THR A 28 3.35 -1.15 11.88
N GLU A 29 2.76 -1.64 12.95
CA GLU A 29 1.31 -1.72 13.06
C GLU A 29 0.68 -0.34 12.99
N GLN A 30 -0.39 -0.20 12.17
CA GLN A 30 -1.12 1.04 12.00
C GLN A 30 -2.58 0.77 11.68
N TYR A 31 -3.45 1.74 11.96
CA TYR A 31 -4.82 1.72 11.46
C TYR A 31 -4.94 2.65 10.24
N GLY A 32 -6.08 2.57 9.54
CA GLY A 32 -6.23 3.20 8.23
C GLY A 32 -5.88 4.67 8.18
N TYR A 33 -6.34 5.46 9.17
CA TYR A 33 -6.08 6.91 9.19
C TYR A 33 -4.57 7.22 9.27
N THR A 34 -3.85 6.59 10.20
CA THR A 34 -2.41 6.85 10.36
C THR A 34 -1.63 6.38 9.14
N LEU A 35 -2.03 5.26 8.54
CA LEU A 35 -1.41 4.77 7.32
C LEU A 35 -1.60 5.76 6.16
N ARG A 36 -2.83 6.24 5.95
CA ARG A 36 -3.12 7.21 4.89
C ARG A 36 -2.31 8.49 5.08
N LYS A 37 -2.27 8.99 6.31
CA LYS A 37 -1.53 10.22 6.62
C LYS A 37 -0.04 10.05 6.35
N ALA A 38 0.54 8.94 6.79
CA ALA A 38 1.96 8.66 6.57
C ALA A 38 2.30 8.59 5.08
N LEU A 39 1.47 7.91 4.29
CA LEU A 39 1.70 7.81 2.85
C LEU A 39 1.55 9.16 2.16
N ALA A 40 0.54 9.96 2.54
CA ALA A 40 0.34 11.30 1.99
C ALA A 40 1.53 12.21 2.29
N ASP A 41 2.06 12.16 3.51
CA ASP A 41 3.24 12.93 3.92
C ASP A 41 4.48 12.57 3.09
N LEU A 42 4.53 11.36 2.56
CA LEU A 42 5.61 10.91 1.68
C LEU A 42 5.31 11.11 0.19
N GLY A 43 4.23 11.81 -0.13
CA GLY A 43 3.88 12.13 -1.51
C GLY A 43 3.02 11.08 -2.21
N LEU A 44 2.52 10.10 -1.48
CA LEU A 44 1.72 9.02 -2.05
C LEU A 44 0.30 9.03 -1.43
N ALA A 45 -0.46 10.06 -1.77
CA ALA A 45 -1.83 10.18 -1.29
C ALA A 45 -2.72 9.08 -1.87
N ILE A 46 -3.55 8.49 -1.02
CA ILE A 46 -4.50 7.45 -1.39
C ILE A 46 -5.81 7.72 -0.64
N ASP A 47 -6.93 7.60 -1.33
CA ASP A 47 -8.22 7.82 -0.69
C ASP A 47 -8.74 6.56 0.03
N GLU A 48 -9.74 6.76 0.87
CA GLU A 48 -10.32 5.66 1.66
C GLU A 48 -10.95 4.59 0.77
N SER A 49 -11.59 5.02 -0.32
CA SER A 49 -12.28 4.09 -1.21
C SER A 49 -11.32 3.16 -1.93
N THR A 50 -10.05 3.53 -2.03
CA THR A 50 -8.99 2.69 -2.60
C THR A 50 -8.26 1.91 -1.52
N LEU A 51 -7.93 2.55 -0.40
CA LEU A 51 -7.11 1.92 0.63
C LEU A 51 -7.82 0.78 1.35
N TYR A 52 -9.05 0.98 1.82
CA TYR A 52 -9.70 -0.06 2.63
C TYR A 52 -9.99 -1.35 1.86
N PRO A 53 -10.46 -1.32 0.61
CA PRO A 53 -10.55 -2.55 -0.17
C PRO A 53 -9.21 -3.24 -0.40
N LEU A 54 -8.14 -2.46 -0.57
CA LEU A 54 -6.79 -3.01 -0.72
C LEU A 54 -6.33 -3.73 0.55
N LEU A 55 -6.53 -3.11 1.71
CA LEU A 55 -6.18 -3.74 2.99
C LEU A 55 -6.92 -5.07 3.19
N ARG A 56 -8.22 -5.10 2.90
CA ARG A 56 -8.99 -6.32 3.01
C ARG A 56 -8.52 -7.41 2.05
N ARG A 57 -8.17 -7.02 0.82
CA ARG A 57 -7.64 -7.97 -0.17
C ARG A 57 -6.31 -8.56 0.28
N LEU A 58 -5.39 -7.71 0.75
CA LEU A 58 -4.08 -8.17 1.21
C LEU A 58 -4.20 -9.07 2.44
N GLU A 59 -5.15 -8.77 3.32
CA GLU A 59 -5.42 -9.64 4.47
C GLU A 59 -5.99 -10.99 4.02
N SER A 60 -6.92 -10.99 3.08
CA SER A 60 -7.49 -12.24 2.57
C SER A 60 -6.46 -13.10 1.85
N GLN A 61 -5.43 -12.48 1.29
CA GLN A 61 -4.30 -13.18 0.67
C GLN A 61 -3.26 -13.67 1.68
N GLY A 62 -3.49 -13.42 2.96
CA GLY A 62 -2.58 -13.87 4.01
C GLY A 62 -1.36 -12.98 4.24
N LEU A 63 -1.32 -11.80 3.62
CA LEU A 63 -0.16 -10.90 3.71
C LEU A 63 -0.24 -9.94 4.89
N LEU A 64 -1.45 -9.68 5.38
CA LEU A 64 -1.70 -8.82 6.54
C LEU A 64 -2.49 -9.59 7.58
N VAL A 65 -2.30 -9.21 8.83
CA VAL A 65 -3.17 -9.61 9.94
C VAL A 65 -3.73 -8.34 10.56
N SER A 66 -4.92 -8.44 11.13
CA SER A 66 -5.56 -7.29 11.74
C SER A 66 -6.24 -7.67 13.04
N GLU A 67 -6.45 -6.68 13.89
CA GLU A 67 -7.26 -6.83 15.09
C GLU A 67 -7.99 -5.53 15.38
N TRP A 68 -9.19 -5.68 15.96
CA TRP A 68 -9.97 -4.55 16.42
C TRP A 68 -9.56 -4.20 17.83
N ARG A 69 -9.32 -2.90 18.07
CA ARG A 69 -9.04 -2.38 19.41
C ARG A 69 -9.76 -1.07 19.62
N GLU A 70 -10.21 -0.87 20.85
CA GLU A 70 -10.75 0.41 21.26
C GLU A 70 -9.59 1.36 21.58
N GLN A 71 -9.64 2.54 20.97
CA GLN A 71 -8.69 3.62 21.23
C GLN A 71 -9.47 4.93 21.15
N ASP A 72 -9.33 5.78 22.18
CA ASP A 72 -10.03 7.06 22.25
C ASP A 72 -11.55 6.90 22.06
N LYS A 73 -12.13 5.89 22.69
CA LYS A 73 -13.56 5.56 22.67
C LYS A 73 -14.08 5.16 21.28
N ARG A 74 -13.21 4.75 20.38
CA ARG A 74 -13.57 4.27 19.04
C ARG A 74 -12.93 2.93 18.78
N ASN A 75 -13.66 2.06 18.10
CA ASN A 75 -13.10 0.82 17.60
C ASN A 75 -12.31 1.10 16.32
N LYS A 76 -11.03 0.74 16.34
CA LYS A 76 -10.13 0.90 15.19
C LYS A 76 -9.55 -0.45 14.82
N ARG A 77 -9.43 -0.68 13.53
CA ARG A 77 -8.82 -1.91 13.02
C ARG A 77 -7.36 -1.65 12.71
N PHE A 78 -6.50 -2.33 13.46
CA PHE A 78 -5.05 -2.22 13.31
C PHE A 78 -4.55 -3.34 12.41
N TYR A 79 -3.72 -2.98 11.44
CA TYR A 79 -3.13 -3.89 10.48
C TYR A 79 -1.62 -3.95 10.65
N ARG A 80 -1.04 -5.10 10.40
CA ARG A 80 0.41 -5.29 10.32
C ARG A 80 0.72 -6.41 9.36
N LEU A 81 1.97 -6.48 8.90
CA LEU A 81 2.42 -7.58 8.07
C LEU A 81 2.32 -8.90 8.81
N SER A 82 1.87 -9.94 8.12
CA SER A 82 2.05 -11.31 8.53
C SER A 82 3.49 -11.73 8.21
N ARG A 83 3.88 -12.93 8.63
CA ARG A 83 5.18 -13.51 8.24
C ARG A 83 5.28 -13.62 6.72
N ASP A 84 4.24 -14.15 6.08
CA ASP A 84 4.19 -14.26 4.62
C ASP A 84 4.21 -12.89 3.96
N GLY A 85 3.57 -11.89 4.56
CA GLY A 85 3.61 -10.52 4.08
C GLY A 85 5.01 -9.93 4.09
N ALA A 86 5.77 -10.20 5.14
CA ALA A 86 7.15 -9.73 5.24
C ALA A 86 8.04 -10.37 4.15
N GLU A 87 7.90 -11.66 3.91
CA GLU A 87 8.63 -12.36 2.86
C GLU A 87 8.25 -11.84 1.47
N THR A 88 6.95 -11.66 1.23
CA THR A 88 6.44 -11.13 -0.04
C THR A 88 6.95 -9.71 -0.27
N LEU A 89 6.98 -8.88 0.76
CA LEU A 89 7.51 -7.53 0.65
C LEU A 89 8.96 -7.52 0.19
N GLN A 90 9.80 -8.39 0.75
CA GLN A 90 11.20 -8.49 0.32
C GLN A 90 11.32 -8.83 -1.15
N GLN A 91 10.51 -9.78 -1.62
CA GLN A 91 10.52 -10.20 -3.03
C GLN A 91 10.04 -9.06 -3.94
N LEU A 92 8.97 -8.37 -3.55
CA LEU A 92 8.45 -7.25 -4.34
C LEU A 92 9.41 -6.07 -4.37
N GLU A 93 10.10 -5.81 -3.26
CA GLU A 93 11.09 -4.74 -3.20
C GLU A 93 12.24 -5.01 -4.17
N ALA A 94 12.72 -6.25 -4.24
CA ALA A 94 13.76 -6.64 -5.20
C ALA A 94 13.27 -6.49 -6.65
N GLU A 95 12.04 -6.92 -6.91
CA GLU A 95 11.42 -6.76 -8.24
C GLU A 95 11.29 -5.27 -8.60
N TRP A 96 10.88 -4.43 -7.66
CA TRP A 96 10.75 -3.00 -7.90
C TRP A 96 12.10 -2.37 -8.25
N GLN A 97 13.16 -2.73 -7.54
CA GLN A 97 14.49 -2.21 -7.83
C GLN A 97 14.95 -2.59 -9.23
N GLY A 98 14.68 -3.83 -9.66
CA GLY A 98 14.97 -4.27 -11.01
C GLY A 98 14.18 -3.51 -12.06
N LEU A 99 12.88 -3.33 -11.84
CA LEU A 99 12.01 -2.58 -12.75
C LEU A 99 12.46 -1.13 -12.84
N ASN A 100 12.79 -0.51 -11.72
CA ASN A 100 13.27 0.88 -11.68
C ASN A 100 14.56 1.03 -12.49
N ALA A 101 15.50 0.11 -12.31
CA ALA A 101 16.75 0.13 -13.06
C ALA A 101 16.50 -0.03 -14.57
N SER A 102 15.61 -0.93 -14.95
CA SER A 102 15.25 -1.13 -16.36
C SER A 102 14.58 0.12 -16.94
N MET A 103 13.64 0.70 -16.21
CA MET A 103 12.95 1.92 -16.67
C MET A 103 13.90 3.08 -16.83
N ASN A 104 14.89 3.22 -15.95
CA ASN A 104 15.90 4.28 -16.07
C ASN A 104 16.73 4.13 -17.35
N ARG A 105 16.91 2.89 -17.86
CA ARG A 105 17.60 2.65 -19.11
C ARG A 105 16.70 2.84 -20.33
N ILE A 106 15.40 2.60 -20.18
CA ILE A 106 14.42 2.74 -21.26
C ILE A 106 14.08 4.20 -21.51
N LEU A 107 13.85 4.96 -20.46
CA LEU A 107 13.46 6.37 -20.55
C LEU A 107 14.68 7.27 -20.77
#